data_4a3224f9617f982e62c8c617f15cec53
#
_entry.id   4a3224f9617f982e62c8c617f15cec53
#
_cell.length_a   1.000
_cell.length_b   1.000
_cell.length_c   1.000
_cell.angle_alpha   90.00
_cell.angle_beta   90.00
_cell.angle_gamma   90.00
#
_symmetry.space_group_name_H-M   'P 1'
#
loop_
_entity.id
_entity.type
_entity.pdbx_description
1 polymer ?
#
loop_
_entity_poly.entity_id
_entity_poly.type
_entity_poly.pdbx_seq_one_letter_code
_entity_poly.pdbx_strand_id
1 'polypeptide(L)'
;MTQKTAPLSELESARIERRIEVNSVFLWITASSLVAIWLGGLVWILSLFPATAVAAETVWAQLLRLVLIWFLAGLLDRLANALINHFAAAWTKSPFLLRDDPSRRPLRVPTIVRVVEGFKAVVIYLSAVGISFDVLGFSTVSVLTIGAAVALAASLAAQGIIKDLTNGFLILAEDQYAIGDVIMVGALGGIVENLTLRVTQLRNDSGRLITIPNSQIAVVENLTRTWSRIDFTVNVAYDSDLERATEVISGAAQALYSDPKWSSLIAAPPEILGVESFSCAGVAIRVWIVTLPLQQYPVGREFNRRVYLALRDHDIRIGMPQQGIRAEVWTPDAAHEPEVGPTFQRASTR
;
A
#
# COMPACT_ATOMS: atom_id res chain seq x y z
N MET A 1 14.76 -1.90 -41.26
CA MET A 1 14.75 -3.36 -40.96
C MET A 1 16.18 -3.76 -40.65
N THR A 2 16.58 -3.77 -39.39
CA THR A 2 17.85 -4.34 -38.92
C THR A 2 17.52 -5.32 -37.82
N GLN A 3 17.46 -6.61 -38.24
CA GLN A 3 17.36 -7.74 -37.34
C GLN A 3 18.64 -7.78 -36.50
N LYS A 4 18.55 -7.35 -35.24
CA LYS A 4 19.62 -7.48 -34.24
C LYS A 4 19.75 -8.98 -33.96
N THR A 5 20.73 -9.64 -34.62
CA THR A 5 21.17 -10.99 -34.27
C THR A 5 21.67 -10.94 -32.82
N ALA A 6 21.06 -11.73 -31.96
CA ALA A 6 21.53 -11.90 -30.57
C ALA A 6 23.01 -12.32 -30.59
N PRO A 7 23.84 -11.76 -29.68
CA PRO A 7 25.25 -12.12 -29.62
C PRO A 7 25.39 -13.62 -29.37
N LEU A 8 26.35 -14.24 -30.05
CA LEU A 8 26.62 -15.69 -29.99
C LEU A 8 26.71 -16.23 -28.55
N SER A 9 27.19 -15.41 -27.61
CA SER A 9 27.24 -15.70 -26.19
C SER A 9 25.87 -15.94 -25.52
N GLU A 10 24.81 -15.26 -25.96
CA GLU A 10 23.44 -15.46 -25.40
C GLU A 10 22.81 -16.76 -25.93
N LEU A 11 23.10 -17.13 -27.15
CA LEU A 11 22.63 -18.40 -27.73
C LEU A 11 23.37 -19.60 -27.13
N GLU A 12 24.65 -19.44 -26.80
CA GLU A 12 25.43 -20.48 -26.12
C GLU A 12 25.00 -20.66 -24.67
N SER A 13 24.77 -19.58 -23.93
CA SER A 13 24.28 -19.66 -22.55
C SER A 13 22.90 -20.33 -22.45
N ALA A 14 21.96 -19.96 -23.32
CA ALA A 14 20.64 -20.59 -23.38
C ALA A 14 20.71 -22.09 -23.75
N ARG A 15 21.66 -22.52 -24.59
CA ARG A 15 21.90 -23.95 -24.91
C ARG A 15 22.50 -24.70 -23.72
N ILE A 16 23.40 -24.08 -22.98
CA ILE A 16 24.03 -24.66 -21.78
C ILE A 16 22.98 -24.82 -20.68
N GLU A 17 22.17 -23.83 -20.42
CA GLU A 17 21.08 -23.89 -19.42
C GLU A 17 20.07 -25.00 -19.75
N ARG A 18 19.63 -25.09 -21.02
CA ARG A 18 18.74 -26.17 -21.46
C ARG A 18 19.37 -27.57 -21.35
N ARG A 19 20.68 -27.71 -21.57
CA ARG A 19 21.40 -28.97 -21.37
C ARG A 19 21.48 -29.33 -19.88
N ILE A 20 21.71 -28.36 -18.99
CA ILE A 20 21.74 -28.59 -17.56
C ILE A 20 20.36 -29.04 -17.06
N GLU A 21 19.29 -28.41 -17.50
CA GLU A 21 17.90 -28.80 -17.16
C GLU A 21 17.58 -30.21 -17.62
N VAL A 22 17.84 -30.55 -18.87
CA VAL A 22 17.61 -31.91 -19.43
C VAL A 22 18.46 -32.95 -18.71
N ASN A 23 19.73 -32.65 -18.41
CA ASN A 23 20.61 -33.57 -17.71
C ASN A 23 20.17 -33.75 -16.22
N SER A 24 19.65 -32.73 -15.59
CA SER A 24 19.10 -32.80 -14.22
C SER A 24 17.85 -33.71 -14.18
N VAL A 25 16.97 -33.65 -15.18
CA VAL A 25 15.81 -34.54 -15.32
C VAL A 25 16.25 -35.96 -15.51
N PHE A 26 17.23 -36.18 -16.39
CA PHE A 26 17.75 -37.52 -16.67
C PHE A 26 18.43 -38.14 -15.45
N LEU A 27 19.27 -37.41 -14.76
CA LEU A 27 19.92 -37.85 -13.52
C LEU A 27 18.90 -38.20 -12.44
N TRP A 28 17.82 -37.44 -12.33
CA TRP A 28 16.78 -37.74 -11.36
C TRP A 28 15.97 -38.99 -11.71
N ILE A 29 15.62 -39.18 -12.99
CA ILE A 29 14.94 -40.40 -13.43
C ILE A 29 15.85 -41.63 -13.19
N THR A 30 17.13 -41.52 -13.50
CA THR A 30 18.08 -42.62 -13.27
C THR A 30 18.27 -42.91 -11.79
N ALA A 31 18.37 -41.88 -10.94
CA ALA A 31 18.48 -42.03 -9.48
C ALA A 31 17.21 -42.66 -8.88
N SER A 32 16.03 -42.19 -9.31
CA SER A 32 14.75 -42.74 -8.84
C SER A 32 14.51 -44.18 -9.29
N SER A 33 14.88 -44.52 -10.50
CA SER A 33 14.81 -45.89 -11.01
C SER A 33 15.80 -46.82 -10.29
N LEU A 34 16.99 -46.35 -9.99
CA LEU A 34 17.99 -47.11 -9.22
C LEU A 34 17.48 -47.41 -7.79
N VAL A 35 16.89 -46.44 -7.12
CA VAL A 35 16.26 -46.62 -5.80
C VAL A 35 15.11 -47.62 -5.87
N ALA A 36 14.25 -47.53 -6.90
CA ALA A 36 13.16 -48.45 -7.11
C ALA A 36 13.65 -49.88 -7.35
N ILE A 37 14.73 -50.08 -8.13
CA ILE A 37 15.33 -51.39 -8.38
C ILE A 37 15.91 -52.01 -7.11
N TRP A 38 16.65 -51.22 -6.30
CA TRP A 38 17.21 -51.69 -5.03
C TRP A 38 16.14 -52.05 -4.01
N LEU A 39 15.09 -51.21 -3.86
CA LEU A 39 13.97 -51.54 -2.99
C LEU A 39 13.20 -52.76 -3.49
N GLY A 40 12.99 -52.86 -4.80
CA GLY A 40 12.36 -54.03 -5.42
C GLY A 40 13.16 -55.31 -5.17
N GLY A 41 14.47 -55.27 -5.37
CA GLY A 41 15.37 -56.40 -5.08
C GLY A 41 15.34 -56.84 -3.62
N LEU A 42 15.33 -55.88 -2.68
CA LEU A 42 15.24 -56.16 -1.25
C LEU A 42 13.93 -56.91 -0.90
N VAL A 43 12.80 -56.36 -1.39
CA VAL A 43 11.47 -56.98 -1.12
C VAL A 43 11.35 -58.35 -1.81
N TRP A 44 11.90 -58.49 -3.00
CA TRP A 44 11.95 -59.82 -3.68
C TRP A 44 12.74 -60.84 -2.85
N ILE A 45 13.89 -60.48 -2.27
CA ILE A 45 14.66 -61.34 -1.38
C ILE A 45 13.84 -61.72 -0.15
N LEU A 46 13.14 -60.76 0.45
CA LEU A 46 12.27 -60.99 1.63
C LEU A 46 11.07 -61.90 1.33
N SER A 47 10.58 -61.88 0.07
CA SER A 47 9.48 -62.74 -0.36
C SER A 47 9.86 -64.24 -0.54
N LEU A 48 11.16 -64.53 -0.62
CA LEU A 48 11.66 -65.90 -0.73
C LEU A 48 11.57 -66.70 0.59
N PHE A 49 11.39 -66.01 1.69
CA PHE A 49 11.27 -66.68 3.01
C PHE A 49 9.81 -66.81 3.43
N PRO A 50 9.30 -68.01 3.75
CA PRO A 50 7.88 -68.23 4.11
C PRO A 50 7.43 -67.42 5.31
N ALA A 51 8.32 -67.13 6.27
CA ALA A 51 8.02 -66.34 7.44
C ALA A 51 7.77 -64.87 7.17
N THR A 52 8.29 -64.31 6.08
CA THR A 52 8.20 -62.89 5.72
C THR A 52 7.37 -62.63 4.44
N ALA A 53 6.93 -63.70 3.74
CA ALA A 53 6.26 -63.55 2.43
C ALA A 53 4.95 -62.73 2.52
N VAL A 54 4.10 -62.94 3.53
CA VAL A 54 2.86 -62.19 3.70
C VAL A 54 3.14 -60.71 4.04
N ALA A 55 4.14 -60.46 4.89
CA ALA A 55 4.56 -59.08 5.22
C ALA A 55 5.23 -58.44 4.02
N ALA A 56 5.94 -59.17 3.17
CA ALA A 56 6.60 -58.66 1.98
C ALA A 56 5.60 -58.10 0.95
N GLU A 57 4.43 -58.75 0.75
CA GLU A 57 3.42 -58.24 -0.19
C GLU A 57 2.81 -56.94 0.24
N THR A 58 2.49 -56.75 1.51
CA THR A 58 1.96 -55.50 2.05
C THR A 58 3.00 -54.36 2.01
N VAL A 59 4.22 -54.65 2.44
CA VAL A 59 5.35 -53.73 2.41
C VAL A 59 5.69 -53.31 0.98
N TRP A 60 5.65 -54.26 0.02
CA TRP A 60 5.87 -53.97 -1.39
C TRP A 60 4.89 -52.95 -1.94
N ALA A 61 3.60 -53.14 -1.69
CA ALA A 61 2.57 -52.21 -2.15
C ALA A 61 2.74 -50.82 -1.56
N GLN A 62 3.12 -50.72 -0.27
CA GLN A 62 3.38 -49.44 0.40
C GLN A 62 4.64 -48.75 -0.17
N LEU A 63 5.73 -49.48 -0.34
CA LEU A 63 6.96 -48.94 -0.91
C LEU A 63 6.77 -48.44 -2.36
N LEU A 64 6.05 -49.19 -3.19
CA LEU A 64 5.73 -48.77 -4.55
C LEU A 64 4.92 -47.44 -4.54
N ARG A 65 3.92 -47.32 -3.65
CA ARG A 65 3.14 -46.10 -3.53
C ARG A 65 4.01 -44.92 -3.10
N LEU A 66 4.90 -45.10 -2.11
CA LEU A 66 5.83 -44.09 -1.66
C LEU A 66 6.76 -43.62 -2.77
N VAL A 67 7.40 -44.58 -3.49
CA VAL A 67 8.25 -44.24 -4.62
C VAL A 67 7.50 -43.47 -5.69
N LEU A 68 6.25 -43.88 -6.00
CA LEU A 68 5.41 -43.19 -6.96
C LEU A 68 5.05 -41.78 -6.54
N ILE A 69 4.70 -41.57 -5.26
CA ILE A 69 4.39 -40.25 -4.68
C ILE A 69 5.58 -39.30 -4.85
N TRP A 70 6.77 -39.73 -4.43
CA TRP A 70 7.97 -38.91 -4.51
C TRP A 70 8.45 -38.71 -5.94
N PHE A 71 8.24 -39.72 -6.82
CA PHE A 71 8.48 -39.60 -8.24
C PHE A 71 7.57 -38.54 -8.89
N LEU A 72 6.26 -38.60 -8.60
CA LEU A 72 5.29 -37.62 -9.10
C LEU A 72 5.54 -36.23 -8.54
N ALA A 73 5.87 -36.10 -7.26
CA ALA A 73 6.22 -34.82 -6.65
C ALA A 73 7.43 -34.18 -7.33
N GLY A 74 8.51 -34.95 -7.55
CA GLY A 74 9.69 -34.46 -8.25
C GLY A 74 9.46 -34.15 -9.73
N LEU A 75 8.59 -34.93 -10.43
CA LEU A 75 8.18 -34.64 -11.80
C LEU A 75 7.36 -33.33 -11.85
N LEU A 76 6.39 -33.18 -10.95
CA LEU A 76 5.54 -31.99 -10.87
C LEU A 76 6.37 -30.76 -10.58
N ASP A 77 7.35 -30.86 -9.66
CA ASP A 77 8.27 -29.78 -9.32
C ASP A 77 9.05 -29.29 -10.54
N ARG A 78 9.55 -30.21 -11.35
CA ARG A 78 10.30 -29.88 -12.58
C ARG A 78 9.43 -29.31 -13.69
N LEU A 79 8.25 -29.88 -13.90
CA LEU A 79 7.30 -29.35 -14.89
C LEU A 79 6.87 -27.93 -14.51
N ALA A 80 6.61 -27.69 -13.21
CA ALA A 80 6.27 -26.36 -12.72
C ALA A 80 7.44 -25.39 -12.89
N ASN A 81 8.70 -25.79 -12.65
CA ASN A 81 9.87 -24.95 -12.92
C ASN A 81 9.98 -24.58 -14.40
N ALA A 82 9.80 -25.55 -15.31
CA ALA A 82 9.83 -25.30 -16.74
C ALA A 82 8.74 -24.29 -17.17
N LEU A 83 7.54 -24.41 -16.60
CA LEU A 83 6.44 -23.47 -16.84
C LEU A 83 6.77 -22.08 -16.28
N ILE A 84 7.25 -21.98 -15.04
CA ILE A 84 7.63 -20.70 -14.41
C ILE A 84 8.70 -20.00 -15.26
N ASN A 85 9.73 -20.70 -15.69
CA ASN A 85 10.80 -20.15 -16.51
C ASN A 85 10.30 -19.74 -17.91
N HIS A 86 9.39 -20.51 -18.50
CA HIS A 86 8.76 -20.14 -19.77
C HIS A 86 7.93 -18.85 -19.64
N PHE A 87 7.10 -18.73 -18.61
CA PHE A 87 6.33 -17.52 -18.34
C PHE A 87 7.20 -16.33 -17.96
N ALA A 88 8.26 -16.54 -17.18
CA ALA A 88 9.20 -15.48 -16.82
C ALA A 88 9.90 -14.90 -18.06
N ALA A 89 10.31 -15.76 -18.99
CA ALA A 89 10.90 -15.35 -20.28
C ALA A 89 9.89 -14.60 -21.18
N ALA A 90 8.63 -14.99 -21.16
CA ALA A 90 7.57 -14.28 -21.87
C ALA A 90 7.26 -12.93 -21.21
N TRP A 91 7.29 -12.87 -19.89
CA TRP A 91 7.03 -11.65 -19.09
C TRP A 91 8.09 -10.59 -19.31
N THR A 92 9.36 -10.96 -19.40
CA THR A 92 10.45 -10.01 -19.69
C THR A 92 10.31 -9.34 -21.07
N LYS A 93 9.61 -9.97 -22.01
CA LYS A 93 9.35 -9.45 -23.36
C LYS A 93 8.05 -8.66 -23.48
N SER A 94 7.20 -8.64 -22.44
CA SER A 94 5.89 -8.01 -22.49
C SER A 94 6.00 -6.48 -22.41
N PRO A 95 5.35 -5.73 -23.32
CA PRO A 95 5.31 -4.26 -23.31
C PRO A 95 4.48 -3.67 -22.16
N PHE A 96 3.65 -4.49 -21.50
CA PHE A 96 2.77 -4.05 -20.41
C PHE A 96 3.54 -3.57 -19.17
N LEU A 97 4.78 -4.04 -18.98
CA LEU A 97 5.67 -3.63 -17.89
C LEU A 97 6.57 -2.42 -18.26
N LEU A 98 6.33 -1.78 -19.41
CA LEU A 98 7.18 -0.70 -19.94
C LEU A 98 7.12 0.62 -19.12
N ARG A 99 6.27 0.70 -18.11
CA ARG A 99 6.13 1.91 -17.28
C ARG A 99 7.18 2.04 -16.16
N ASP A 100 7.91 0.96 -15.86
CA ASP A 100 8.98 0.94 -14.87
C ASP A 100 10.37 1.16 -15.51
N ASP A 101 11.26 1.77 -14.75
CA ASP A 101 12.64 2.07 -15.14
C ASP A 101 13.37 0.82 -15.70
N PRO A 102 13.81 0.83 -16.97
CA PRO A 102 14.42 -0.33 -17.63
C PRO A 102 15.65 -0.87 -16.90
N SER A 103 16.34 -0.02 -16.12
CA SER A 103 17.57 -0.37 -15.40
C SER A 103 17.35 -1.32 -14.23
N ARG A 104 16.15 -1.36 -13.66
CA ARG A 104 15.81 -2.16 -12.46
C ARG A 104 15.23 -3.54 -12.76
N ARG A 105 14.81 -3.81 -14.00
CA ARG A 105 14.18 -5.08 -14.42
C ARG A 105 15.05 -6.31 -14.29
N PRO A 106 16.30 -6.29 -14.81
CA PRO A 106 17.15 -7.48 -14.77
C PRO A 106 17.46 -7.97 -13.36
N LEU A 107 17.32 -7.09 -12.34
CA LEU A 107 17.56 -7.44 -10.95
C LEU A 107 16.33 -8.01 -10.22
N ARG A 108 15.11 -7.72 -10.68
CA ARG A 108 13.85 -8.11 -9.99
C ARG A 108 13.31 -9.45 -10.45
N VAL A 109 13.34 -9.73 -11.75
CA VAL A 109 12.73 -10.95 -12.32
C VAL A 109 13.36 -12.22 -11.74
N PRO A 110 14.69 -12.38 -11.66
CA PRO A 110 15.30 -13.57 -11.07
C PRO A 110 14.91 -13.79 -9.59
N THR A 111 14.74 -12.70 -8.85
CA THR A 111 14.34 -12.80 -7.44
C THR A 111 12.89 -13.28 -7.29
N ILE A 112 11.97 -12.74 -8.10
CA ILE A 112 10.56 -13.18 -8.12
C ILE A 112 10.45 -14.65 -8.51
N VAL A 113 11.13 -15.06 -9.58
CA VAL A 113 11.16 -16.45 -10.04
C VAL A 113 11.62 -17.37 -8.90
N ARG A 114 12.72 -17.06 -8.24
CA ARG A 114 13.26 -17.87 -7.13
C ARG A 114 12.28 -17.98 -5.95
N VAL A 115 11.57 -16.92 -5.61
CA VAL A 115 10.55 -16.92 -4.55
C VAL A 115 9.37 -17.81 -4.94
N VAL A 116 8.89 -17.72 -6.18
CA VAL A 116 7.79 -18.56 -6.70
C VAL A 116 8.19 -20.03 -6.75
N GLU A 117 9.40 -20.33 -7.21
CA GLU A 117 9.96 -21.69 -7.22
C GLU A 117 10.05 -22.26 -5.79
N GLY A 118 10.54 -21.47 -4.84
CA GLY A 118 10.62 -21.89 -3.43
C GLY A 118 9.25 -22.16 -2.82
N PHE A 119 8.28 -21.28 -3.02
CA PHE A 119 6.91 -21.44 -2.52
C PHE A 119 6.24 -22.69 -3.11
N LYS A 120 6.32 -22.86 -4.42
CA LYS A 120 5.81 -24.03 -5.14
C LYS A 120 6.42 -25.33 -4.59
N ALA A 121 7.76 -25.36 -4.40
CA ALA A 121 8.44 -26.54 -3.87
C ALA A 121 7.92 -26.91 -2.47
N VAL A 122 7.75 -25.92 -1.58
CA VAL A 122 7.17 -26.16 -0.26
C VAL A 122 5.78 -26.80 -0.36
N VAL A 123 4.90 -26.27 -1.22
CA VAL A 123 3.54 -26.83 -1.39
C VAL A 123 3.58 -28.27 -1.91
N ILE A 124 4.37 -28.56 -2.96
CA ILE A 124 4.47 -29.88 -3.56
C ILE A 124 5.01 -30.90 -2.54
N TYR A 125 6.14 -30.59 -1.90
CA TYR A 125 6.78 -31.55 -0.98
C TYR A 125 6.01 -31.71 0.32
N LEU A 126 5.39 -30.66 0.84
CA LEU A 126 4.50 -30.78 2.02
C LEU A 126 3.29 -31.68 1.72
N SER A 127 2.70 -31.55 0.54
CA SER A 127 1.61 -32.42 0.07
C SER A 127 2.09 -33.88 -0.07
N ALA A 128 3.28 -34.10 -0.66
CA ALA A 128 3.85 -35.43 -0.79
C ALA A 128 4.12 -36.10 0.57
N VAL A 129 4.61 -35.34 1.56
CA VAL A 129 4.79 -35.80 2.93
C VAL A 129 3.43 -36.19 3.55
N GLY A 130 2.41 -35.35 3.42
CA GLY A 130 1.06 -35.66 3.94
C GLY A 130 0.48 -36.94 3.36
N ILE A 131 0.57 -37.14 2.04
CA ILE A 131 0.12 -38.37 1.37
C ILE A 131 0.97 -39.59 1.80
N SER A 132 2.28 -39.38 2.04
CA SER A 132 3.15 -40.47 2.51
C SER A 132 2.77 -40.96 3.89
N PHE A 133 2.30 -40.10 4.81
CA PHE A 133 1.79 -40.51 6.12
C PHE A 133 0.56 -41.41 6.01
N ASP A 134 -0.36 -41.11 5.08
CA ASP A 134 -1.54 -41.93 4.84
C ASP A 134 -1.14 -43.33 4.33
N VAL A 135 -0.19 -43.41 3.42
CA VAL A 135 0.35 -44.69 2.91
C VAL A 135 1.04 -45.51 4.01
N LEU A 136 1.69 -44.85 4.96
CA LEU A 136 2.35 -45.50 6.10
C LEU A 136 1.36 -45.98 7.19
N GLY A 137 0.05 -45.76 7.00
CA GLY A 137 -0.99 -46.22 7.90
C GLY A 137 -1.26 -45.28 9.07
N PHE A 138 -0.78 -44.05 9.04
CA PHE A 138 -1.22 -43.03 9.99
C PHE A 138 -2.69 -42.68 9.75
N SER A 139 -3.42 -42.39 10.82
CA SER A 139 -4.83 -42.02 10.70
C SER A 139 -5.03 -40.86 9.75
N THR A 140 -5.82 -41.01 8.71
CA THR A 140 -6.20 -39.96 7.76
C THR A 140 -6.74 -38.73 8.46
N VAL A 141 -7.48 -38.92 9.57
CA VAL A 141 -8.00 -37.83 10.41
C VAL A 141 -6.84 -37.00 11.02
N SER A 142 -5.81 -37.67 11.53
CA SER A 142 -4.63 -36.97 12.10
C SER A 142 -3.88 -36.16 11.05
N VAL A 143 -3.68 -36.71 9.84
CA VAL A 143 -3.02 -36.02 8.72
C VAL A 143 -3.85 -34.82 8.29
N LEU A 144 -5.16 -34.97 8.14
CA LEU A 144 -6.08 -33.88 7.80
C LEU A 144 -6.11 -32.79 8.87
N THR A 145 -6.08 -33.17 10.16
CA THR A 145 -6.09 -32.21 11.26
C THR A 145 -4.82 -31.32 11.23
N ILE A 146 -3.66 -31.94 11.06
CA ILE A 146 -2.39 -31.20 10.94
C ILE A 146 -2.41 -30.33 9.68
N GLY A 147 -2.86 -30.89 8.56
CA GLY A 147 -3.00 -30.13 7.30
C GLY A 147 -3.93 -28.92 7.43
N ALA A 148 -5.06 -29.09 8.11
CA ALA A 148 -6.00 -28.00 8.38
C ALA A 148 -5.39 -26.90 9.26
N ALA A 149 -4.62 -27.28 10.29
CA ALA A 149 -3.92 -26.33 11.14
C ALA A 149 -2.87 -25.50 10.36
N VAL A 150 -2.09 -26.17 9.49
CA VAL A 150 -1.13 -25.50 8.60
C VAL A 150 -1.85 -24.59 7.61
N ALA A 151 -2.94 -25.05 7.00
CA ALA A 151 -3.74 -24.26 6.07
C ALA A 151 -4.35 -23.01 6.73
N LEU A 152 -4.84 -23.14 7.98
CA LEU A 152 -5.34 -22.03 8.77
C LEU A 152 -4.24 -20.99 9.04
N ALA A 153 -3.06 -21.44 9.48
CA ALA A 153 -1.91 -20.56 9.71
C ALA A 153 -1.49 -19.81 8.43
N ALA A 154 -1.43 -20.52 7.30
CA ALA A 154 -1.12 -19.92 6.00
C ALA A 154 -2.20 -18.92 5.55
N SER A 155 -3.47 -19.24 5.77
CA SER A 155 -4.60 -18.34 5.47
C SER A 155 -4.53 -17.05 6.27
N LEU A 156 -4.25 -17.12 7.58
CA LEU A 156 -4.07 -15.95 8.43
C LEU A 156 -2.87 -15.10 7.97
N ALA A 157 -1.77 -15.73 7.59
CA ALA A 157 -0.60 -15.04 7.06
C ALA A 157 -0.88 -14.34 5.72
N ALA A 158 -1.73 -14.92 4.86
CA ALA A 158 -2.10 -14.37 3.56
C ALA A 158 -3.23 -13.31 3.62
N GLN A 159 -3.89 -13.14 4.76
CA GLN A 159 -5.08 -12.28 4.92
C GLN A 159 -4.85 -10.84 4.43
N GLY A 160 -3.67 -10.26 4.69
CA GLY A 160 -3.34 -8.91 4.23
C GLY A 160 -3.33 -8.78 2.71
N ILE A 161 -2.78 -9.77 2.01
CA ILE A 161 -2.72 -9.78 0.55
C ILE A 161 -4.12 -9.90 -0.05
N ILE A 162 -4.97 -10.76 0.53
CA ILE A 162 -6.36 -10.94 0.08
C ILE A 162 -7.14 -9.63 0.26
N LYS A 163 -6.99 -8.96 1.40
CA LYS A 163 -7.61 -7.66 1.65
C LYS A 163 -7.13 -6.60 0.66
N ASP A 164 -5.82 -6.54 0.36
CA ASP A 164 -5.29 -5.61 -0.63
C ASP A 164 -5.97 -5.80 -1.99
N LEU A 165 -6.05 -7.05 -2.47
CA LEU A 165 -6.63 -7.37 -3.78
C LEU A 165 -8.14 -7.07 -3.82
N THR A 166 -8.87 -7.43 -2.77
CA THR A 166 -10.32 -7.18 -2.69
C THR A 166 -10.61 -5.69 -2.67
N ASN A 167 -9.91 -4.91 -1.83
CA ASN A 167 -10.09 -3.47 -1.78
C ASN A 167 -9.68 -2.80 -3.09
N GLY A 168 -8.56 -3.21 -3.70
CA GLY A 168 -8.15 -2.69 -4.99
C GLY A 168 -9.15 -2.98 -6.11
N PHE A 169 -9.77 -4.16 -6.11
CA PHE A 169 -10.86 -4.48 -7.03
C PHE A 169 -12.08 -3.58 -6.79
N LEU A 170 -12.50 -3.38 -5.54
CA LEU A 170 -13.64 -2.52 -5.21
C LEU A 170 -13.39 -1.06 -5.58
N ILE A 171 -12.19 -0.53 -5.31
CA ILE A 171 -11.80 0.83 -5.71
C ILE A 171 -11.97 1.03 -7.22
N LEU A 172 -11.55 0.05 -8.03
CA LEU A 172 -11.67 0.10 -9.48
C LEU A 172 -13.11 -0.13 -9.96
N ALA A 173 -13.83 -1.07 -9.34
CA ALA A 173 -15.19 -1.44 -9.76
C ALA A 173 -16.22 -0.34 -9.42
N GLU A 174 -16.02 0.36 -8.30
CA GLU A 174 -16.88 1.46 -7.84
C GLU A 174 -16.41 2.83 -8.33
N ASP A 175 -15.29 2.88 -9.06
CA ASP A 175 -14.69 4.13 -9.54
C ASP A 175 -14.55 5.18 -8.42
N GLN A 176 -14.00 4.76 -7.27
CA GLN A 176 -13.85 5.65 -6.12
C GLN A 176 -12.87 6.80 -6.41
N TYR A 177 -11.78 6.50 -7.11
CA TYR A 177 -10.81 7.46 -7.64
C TYR A 177 -10.03 6.84 -8.80
N ALA A 178 -9.45 7.69 -9.64
CA ALA A 178 -8.68 7.33 -10.82
C ALA A 178 -7.26 7.93 -10.80
N ILE A 179 -6.42 7.47 -11.73
CA ILE A 179 -5.09 8.05 -11.95
C ILE A 179 -5.27 9.51 -12.41
N GLY A 180 -4.60 10.44 -11.71
CA GLY A 180 -4.71 11.88 -11.93
C GLY A 180 -5.57 12.61 -10.91
N ASP A 181 -6.42 11.90 -10.14
CA ASP A 181 -7.16 12.52 -9.04
C ASP A 181 -6.22 12.93 -7.89
N VAL A 182 -6.61 13.97 -7.19
CA VAL A 182 -6.01 14.32 -5.90
C VAL A 182 -6.85 13.70 -4.79
N ILE A 183 -6.23 12.82 -4.02
CA ILE A 183 -6.91 12.15 -2.90
C ILE A 183 -6.15 12.36 -1.59
N MET A 184 -6.89 12.24 -0.49
CA MET A 184 -6.32 12.13 0.86
C MET A 184 -6.74 10.81 1.51
N VAL A 185 -5.76 10.15 2.12
CA VAL A 185 -5.93 8.94 2.92
C VAL A 185 -5.36 9.23 4.30
N GLY A 186 -6.21 9.61 5.24
CA GLY A 186 -5.80 10.15 6.54
C GLY A 186 -4.95 11.42 6.38
N ALA A 187 -3.72 11.42 6.89
CA ALA A 187 -2.79 12.55 6.76
C ALA A 187 -1.95 12.51 5.45
N LEU A 188 -2.12 11.49 4.62
CA LEU A 188 -1.34 11.31 3.39
C LEU A 188 -2.17 11.79 2.20
N GLY A 189 -1.72 12.85 1.54
CA GLY A 189 -2.38 13.41 0.36
C GLY A 189 -1.45 13.49 -0.84
N GLY A 190 -2.04 13.47 -2.04
CA GLY A 190 -1.32 13.65 -3.29
C GLY A 190 -2.11 13.24 -4.53
N ILE A 191 -1.48 13.42 -5.69
CA ILE A 191 -2.03 12.99 -6.98
C ILE A 191 -1.82 11.48 -7.12
N VAL A 192 -2.85 10.75 -7.52
CA VAL A 192 -2.77 9.32 -7.84
C VAL A 192 -1.93 9.15 -9.10
N GLU A 193 -0.71 8.66 -8.94
CA GLU A 193 0.23 8.41 -10.03
C GLU A 193 0.07 7.02 -10.62
N ASN A 194 -0.22 6.05 -9.75
CA ASN A 194 -0.43 4.67 -10.16
C ASN A 194 -1.44 3.98 -9.24
N LEU A 195 -2.26 3.12 -9.84
CA LEU A 195 -3.29 2.33 -9.16
C LEU A 195 -3.22 0.90 -9.65
N THR A 196 -3.02 -0.02 -8.72
CA THR A 196 -2.99 -1.46 -8.99
C THR A 196 -3.97 -2.16 -8.04
N LEU A 197 -4.22 -3.46 -8.27
CA LEU A 197 -5.07 -4.25 -7.36
C LEU A 197 -4.51 -4.32 -5.92
N ARG A 198 -3.19 -4.16 -5.73
CA ARG A 198 -2.57 -4.30 -4.41
C ARG A 198 -2.23 -2.97 -3.75
N VAL A 199 -1.79 -1.99 -4.53
CA VAL A 199 -1.29 -0.72 -4.00
C VAL A 199 -1.78 0.47 -4.81
N THR A 200 -1.99 1.56 -4.11
CA THR A 200 -2.19 2.91 -4.66
C THR A 200 -0.93 3.72 -4.41
N GLN A 201 -0.45 4.44 -5.42
CA GLN A 201 0.73 5.29 -5.31
C GLN A 201 0.34 6.76 -5.52
N LEU A 202 0.69 7.57 -4.52
CA LEU A 202 0.41 9.00 -4.50
C LEU A 202 1.72 9.79 -4.64
N ARG A 203 1.70 10.86 -5.44
CA ARG A 203 2.75 11.86 -5.49
C ARG A 203 2.31 13.10 -4.73
N ASN A 204 2.96 13.42 -3.62
CA ASN A 204 2.63 14.62 -2.86
C ASN A 204 3.28 15.88 -3.47
N ASP A 205 2.91 17.06 -2.96
CA ASP A 205 3.41 18.36 -3.44
C ASP A 205 4.93 18.51 -3.28
N SER A 206 5.56 17.78 -2.36
CA SER A 206 7.03 17.75 -2.21
C SER A 206 7.71 16.76 -3.17
N GLY A 207 6.97 16.16 -4.11
CA GLY A 207 7.48 15.22 -5.10
C GLY A 207 7.76 13.81 -4.54
N ARG A 208 7.39 13.50 -3.28
CA ARG A 208 7.58 12.17 -2.69
C ARG A 208 6.53 11.20 -3.21
N LEU A 209 6.97 10.00 -3.59
CA LEU A 209 6.09 8.91 -3.96
C LEU A 209 5.72 8.11 -2.71
N ILE A 210 4.44 8.11 -2.37
CA ILE A 210 3.87 7.39 -1.24
C ILE A 210 3.17 6.15 -1.77
N THR A 211 3.55 4.97 -1.30
CA THR A 211 2.91 3.70 -1.69
C THR A 211 2.08 3.18 -0.53
N ILE A 212 0.79 3.05 -0.74
CA ILE A 212 -0.20 2.63 0.27
C ILE A 212 -0.78 1.28 -0.16
N PRO A 213 -0.68 0.21 0.66
CA PRO A 213 -1.44 -1.01 0.43
C PRO A 213 -2.94 -0.73 0.46
N ASN A 214 -3.69 -1.26 -0.51
CA ASN A 214 -5.12 -0.96 -0.61
C ASN A 214 -5.93 -1.40 0.62
N SER A 215 -5.45 -2.40 1.36
CA SER A 215 -6.05 -2.82 2.65
C SER A 215 -5.97 -1.77 3.76
N GLN A 216 -5.09 -0.77 3.62
CA GLN A 216 -4.94 0.34 4.57
C GLN A 216 -5.81 1.56 4.21
N ILE A 217 -6.45 1.55 3.04
CA ILE A 217 -7.35 2.60 2.59
C ILE A 217 -8.76 2.26 3.09
N ALA A 218 -9.08 2.71 4.31
CA ALA A 218 -10.39 2.52 4.90
C ALA A 218 -11.34 3.69 4.57
N VAL A 219 -10.79 4.89 4.50
CA VAL A 219 -11.50 6.12 4.13
C VAL A 219 -10.63 6.86 3.12
N VAL A 220 -11.23 7.34 2.05
CA VAL A 220 -10.57 8.16 1.04
C VAL A 220 -11.40 9.42 0.80
N GLU A 221 -10.73 10.57 0.79
CA GLU A 221 -11.31 11.84 0.37
C GLU A 221 -10.81 12.15 -1.04
N ASN A 222 -11.73 12.23 -2.01
CA ASN A 222 -11.38 12.64 -3.38
C ASN A 222 -11.67 14.15 -3.53
N LEU A 223 -10.60 14.92 -3.72
CA LEU A 223 -10.67 16.39 -3.78
C LEU A 223 -10.93 16.93 -5.19
N THR A 224 -10.99 16.06 -6.19
CA THR A 224 -11.06 16.48 -7.61
C THR A 224 -12.12 15.75 -8.42
N ARG A 225 -12.89 14.84 -7.80
CA ARG A 225 -13.95 14.14 -8.50
C ARG A 225 -15.08 15.09 -8.87
N THR A 226 -15.36 15.21 -10.16
CA THR A 226 -16.40 16.04 -10.79
C THR A 226 -16.21 17.54 -10.63
N TRP A 227 -15.92 18.07 -9.46
CA TRP A 227 -15.68 19.48 -9.19
C TRP A 227 -14.78 19.64 -7.96
N SER A 228 -14.19 20.80 -7.82
CA SER A 228 -13.40 21.18 -6.65
C SER A 228 -13.92 22.50 -6.10
N ARG A 229 -13.63 22.79 -4.83
CA ARG A 229 -14.05 24.03 -4.19
C ARG A 229 -12.89 24.73 -3.50
N ILE A 230 -12.84 26.03 -3.67
CA ILE A 230 -12.01 26.93 -2.86
C ILE A 230 -12.85 27.30 -1.66
N ASP A 231 -12.40 26.97 -0.47
CA ASP A 231 -12.93 27.40 0.80
C ASP A 231 -12.00 28.49 1.32
N PHE A 232 -12.38 29.72 1.06
CA PHE A 232 -11.57 30.89 1.36
C PHE A 232 -12.07 31.61 2.58
N THR A 233 -11.19 31.93 3.50
CA THR A 233 -11.50 32.73 4.68
C THR A 233 -10.48 33.85 4.81
N VAL A 234 -10.96 35.08 5.01
CA VAL A 234 -10.12 36.24 5.29
C VAL A 234 -10.55 36.91 6.57
N ASN A 235 -9.61 37.22 7.44
CA ASN A 235 -9.88 37.99 8.67
C ASN A 235 -9.75 39.46 8.37
N VAL A 236 -10.79 40.26 8.71
CA VAL A 236 -10.78 41.70 8.69
C VAL A 236 -10.67 42.23 10.13
N ALA A 237 -10.05 43.39 10.31
CA ALA A 237 -9.85 43.97 11.63
C ALA A 237 -11.20 44.34 12.29
N TYR A 238 -11.28 44.29 13.62
CA TYR A 238 -12.51 44.55 14.36
C TYR A 238 -13.07 45.99 14.21
N ASP A 239 -12.22 46.93 13.86
CA ASP A 239 -12.58 48.32 13.62
C ASP A 239 -12.96 48.58 12.15
N SER A 240 -12.99 47.56 11.29
CA SER A 240 -13.43 47.67 9.92
C SER A 240 -14.95 47.56 9.80
N ASP A 241 -15.51 48.27 8.82
CA ASP A 241 -16.91 48.10 8.41
C ASP A 241 -17.09 46.76 7.73
N LEU A 242 -17.81 45.82 8.37
CA LEU A 242 -18.00 44.46 7.92
C LEU A 242 -18.89 44.37 6.67
N GLU A 243 -19.88 45.25 6.53
CA GLU A 243 -20.76 45.31 5.36
C GLU A 243 -19.96 45.74 4.13
N ARG A 244 -19.19 46.82 4.28
CA ARG A 244 -18.30 47.28 3.21
C ARG A 244 -17.20 46.27 2.88
N ALA A 245 -16.63 45.58 3.86
CA ALA A 245 -15.64 44.52 3.61
C ALA A 245 -16.25 43.36 2.82
N THR A 246 -17.46 42.94 3.17
CA THR A 246 -18.20 41.88 2.47
C THR A 246 -18.52 42.29 1.04
N GLU A 247 -18.94 43.53 0.80
CA GLU A 247 -19.18 44.06 -0.54
C GLU A 247 -17.92 44.08 -1.40
N VAL A 248 -16.80 44.53 -0.85
CA VAL A 248 -15.50 44.58 -1.56
C VAL A 248 -15.02 43.19 -1.92
N ILE A 249 -15.13 42.23 -1.01
CA ILE A 249 -14.76 40.82 -1.24
C ILE A 249 -15.68 40.20 -2.31
N SER A 250 -16.99 40.47 -2.21
CA SER A 250 -17.98 40.04 -3.21
C SER A 250 -17.66 40.62 -4.59
N GLY A 251 -17.34 41.89 -4.68
CA GLY A 251 -16.92 42.55 -5.91
C GLY A 251 -15.67 41.91 -6.52
N ALA A 252 -14.68 41.58 -5.71
CA ALA A 252 -13.47 40.88 -6.15
C ALA A 252 -13.78 39.46 -6.67
N ALA A 253 -14.68 38.73 -6.02
CA ALA A 253 -15.12 37.41 -6.44
C ALA A 253 -15.91 37.47 -7.76
N GLN A 254 -16.82 38.43 -7.90
CA GLN A 254 -17.60 38.63 -9.12
C GLN A 254 -16.70 39.08 -10.30
N ALA A 255 -15.70 39.93 -10.04
CA ALA A 255 -14.74 40.34 -11.02
C ALA A 255 -13.86 39.16 -11.52
N LEU A 256 -13.53 38.24 -10.63
CA LEU A 256 -12.85 37.00 -10.99
C LEU A 256 -13.73 36.08 -11.86
N TYR A 257 -15.00 35.92 -11.48
CA TYR A 257 -15.97 35.10 -12.21
C TYR A 257 -16.26 35.65 -13.60
N SER A 258 -16.27 37.00 -13.77
CA SER A 258 -16.53 37.66 -15.05
C SER A 258 -15.31 37.80 -15.95
N ASP A 259 -14.13 37.49 -15.45
CA ASP A 259 -12.88 37.58 -16.22
C ASP A 259 -12.77 36.43 -17.22
N PRO A 260 -12.69 36.69 -18.55
CA PRO A 260 -12.62 35.65 -19.58
C PRO A 260 -11.52 34.62 -19.39
N LYS A 261 -10.43 35.01 -18.72
CA LYS A 261 -9.30 34.11 -18.42
C LYS A 261 -9.64 33.06 -17.36
N TRP A 262 -10.51 33.41 -16.38
CA TRP A 262 -10.78 32.60 -15.20
C TRP A 262 -12.18 32.00 -15.19
N SER A 263 -13.14 32.64 -15.87
CA SER A 263 -14.55 32.22 -15.91
C SER A 263 -14.73 30.77 -16.40
N SER A 264 -13.92 30.35 -17.39
CA SER A 264 -13.97 28.98 -17.94
C SER A 264 -13.49 27.91 -16.94
N LEU A 265 -12.80 28.30 -15.86
CA LEU A 265 -12.28 27.40 -14.82
C LEU A 265 -13.18 27.35 -13.58
N ILE A 266 -14.17 28.25 -13.48
CA ILE A 266 -15.10 28.38 -12.36
C ILE A 266 -16.43 27.76 -12.79
N ALA A 267 -16.89 26.74 -12.05
CA ALA A 267 -18.05 25.95 -12.42
C ALA A 267 -19.38 26.59 -12.00
N ALA A 268 -19.38 27.45 -10.98
CA ALA A 268 -20.58 28.13 -10.48
C ALA A 268 -20.23 29.53 -9.95
N PRO A 269 -21.21 30.47 -9.90
CA PRO A 269 -20.99 31.80 -9.30
C PRO A 269 -20.43 31.67 -7.88
N PRO A 270 -19.52 32.56 -7.46
CA PRO A 270 -19.01 32.60 -6.10
C PRO A 270 -20.13 32.85 -5.08
N GLU A 271 -20.08 32.14 -3.97
CA GLU A 271 -21.03 32.27 -2.87
C GLU A 271 -20.34 32.95 -1.66
N ILE A 272 -20.89 34.09 -1.24
CA ILE A 272 -20.39 34.82 -0.06
C ILE A 272 -21.22 34.37 1.13
N LEU A 273 -20.58 33.63 2.05
CA LEU A 273 -21.26 33.12 3.27
C LEU A 273 -21.36 34.15 4.37
N GLY A 274 -20.59 35.24 4.27
CA GLY A 274 -20.56 36.30 5.29
C GLY A 274 -19.62 35.98 6.44
N VAL A 275 -19.97 36.52 7.62
CA VAL A 275 -19.17 36.35 8.85
C VAL A 275 -19.33 34.91 9.36
N GLU A 276 -18.21 34.20 9.45
CA GLU A 276 -18.17 32.81 9.94
C GLU A 276 -17.81 32.72 11.43
N SER A 277 -16.82 33.47 11.85
CA SER A 277 -16.31 33.41 13.24
C SER A 277 -15.54 34.65 13.63
N PHE A 278 -15.32 34.77 14.93
CA PHE A 278 -14.48 35.80 15.53
C PHE A 278 -13.25 35.14 16.15
N SER A 279 -12.09 35.74 15.92
CA SER A 279 -10.80 35.19 16.40
C SER A 279 -9.92 36.30 16.94
N CYS A 280 -8.82 35.97 17.63
CA CYS A 280 -7.84 36.97 18.06
C CYS A 280 -7.25 37.79 16.90
N ALA A 281 -7.37 37.31 15.67
CA ALA A 281 -6.91 37.99 14.46
C ALA A 281 -7.95 38.93 13.84
N GLY A 282 -9.23 38.84 14.21
CA GLY A 282 -10.31 39.66 13.68
C GLY A 282 -11.56 38.85 13.35
N VAL A 283 -12.41 39.41 12.48
CA VAL A 283 -13.65 38.84 12.02
C VAL A 283 -13.40 38.06 10.71
N ALA A 284 -13.73 36.79 10.72
CA ALA A 284 -13.52 35.88 9.57
C ALA A 284 -14.72 35.99 8.61
N ILE A 285 -14.47 36.37 7.37
CA ILE A 285 -15.44 36.36 6.27
C ILE A 285 -15.12 35.19 5.35
N ARG A 286 -16.11 34.34 5.06
CA ARG A 286 -15.94 33.11 4.27
C ARG A 286 -16.58 33.21 2.90
N VAL A 287 -15.88 32.69 1.90
CA VAL A 287 -16.29 32.67 0.51
C VAL A 287 -16.04 31.29 -0.09
N TRP A 288 -17.03 30.77 -0.82
CA TRP A 288 -16.89 29.55 -1.57
C TRP A 288 -16.87 29.84 -3.07
N ILE A 289 -15.90 29.19 -3.77
CA ILE A 289 -15.82 29.25 -5.23
C ILE A 289 -15.69 27.82 -5.74
N VAL A 290 -16.69 27.36 -6.50
CA VAL A 290 -16.68 26.04 -7.13
C VAL A 290 -15.93 26.12 -8.45
N THR A 291 -14.97 25.23 -8.66
CA THR A 291 -14.09 25.19 -9.83
C THR A 291 -14.16 23.84 -10.52
N LEU A 292 -13.65 23.78 -11.74
CA LEU A 292 -13.35 22.51 -12.38
C LEU A 292 -12.25 21.76 -11.59
N PRO A 293 -12.14 20.43 -11.72
CA PRO A 293 -11.14 19.62 -11.07
C PRO A 293 -9.72 20.16 -11.27
N LEU A 294 -8.91 20.18 -10.24
CA LEU A 294 -7.52 20.69 -10.20
C LEU A 294 -7.37 22.22 -10.38
N GLN A 295 -8.45 22.95 -10.70
CA GLN A 295 -8.37 24.41 -10.93
C GLN A 295 -8.51 25.23 -9.64
N GLN A 296 -8.86 24.61 -8.51
CA GLN A 296 -8.94 25.28 -7.20
C GLN A 296 -7.62 25.95 -6.79
N TYR A 297 -6.49 25.39 -7.18
CA TYR A 297 -5.18 25.95 -6.81
C TYR A 297 -4.83 27.23 -7.58
N PRO A 298 -4.83 27.27 -8.94
CA PRO A 298 -4.53 28.51 -9.66
C PRO A 298 -5.60 29.59 -9.46
N VAL A 299 -6.90 29.23 -9.46
CA VAL A 299 -7.99 30.18 -9.21
C VAL A 299 -7.93 30.74 -7.79
N GLY A 300 -7.64 29.90 -6.78
CA GLY A 300 -7.50 30.31 -5.40
C GLY A 300 -6.35 31.31 -5.18
N ARG A 301 -5.18 31.07 -5.79
CA ARG A 301 -4.06 32.02 -5.73
C ARG A 301 -4.40 33.37 -6.36
N GLU A 302 -5.10 33.37 -7.47
CA GLU A 302 -5.53 34.63 -8.09
C GLU A 302 -6.61 35.33 -7.28
N PHE A 303 -7.55 34.59 -6.70
CA PHE A 303 -8.57 35.13 -5.82
C PHE A 303 -7.92 35.82 -4.59
N ASN A 304 -6.98 35.12 -3.91
CA ASN A 304 -6.23 35.67 -2.79
C ASN A 304 -5.57 37.00 -3.16
N ARG A 305 -4.93 37.06 -4.33
CA ARG A 305 -4.29 38.29 -4.83
C ARG A 305 -5.30 39.41 -5.04
N ARG A 306 -6.43 39.13 -5.68
CA ARG A 306 -7.47 40.14 -5.94
C ARG A 306 -8.12 40.66 -4.67
N VAL A 307 -8.43 39.77 -3.72
CA VAL A 307 -9.00 40.17 -2.44
C VAL A 307 -8.03 41.06 -1.66
N TYR A 308 -6.74 40.67 -1.62
CA TYR A 308 -5.73 41.51 -0.96
C TYR A 308 -5.66 42.92 -1.56
N LEU A 309 -5.65 43.05 -2.88
CA LEU A 309 -5.58 44.35 -3.57
C LEU A 309 -6.87 45.14 -3.31
N ALA A 310 -8.04 44.52 -3.42
CA ALA A 310 -9.33 45.17 -3.21
C ALA A 310 -9.49 45.70 -1.78
N LEU A 311 -9.12 44.93 -0.76
CA LEU A 311 -9.16 45.36 0.63
C LEU A 311 -8.22 46.57 0.88
N ARG A 312 -6.99 46.51 0.33
CA ARG A 312 -6.03 47.60 0.42
C ARG A 312 -6.51 48.87 -0.27
N ASP A 313 -7.06 48.78 -1.46
CA ASP A 313 -7.50 49.92 -2.26
C ASP A 313 -8.75 50.61 -1.64
N HIS A 314 -9.46 49.91 -0.75
CA HIS A 314 -10.61 50.45 0.01
C HIS A 314 -10.29 50.75 1.48
N ASP A 315 -9.00 50.78 1.88
CA ASP A 315 -8.53 51.04 3.25
C ASP A 315 -9.11 50.10 4.32
N ILE A 316 -9.50 48.86 3.90
CA ILE A 316 -9.97 47.84 4.84
C ILE A 316 -8.77 47.05 5.36
N ARG A 317 -8.59 47.10 6.68
CA ARG A 317 -7.47 46.47 7.35
C ARG A 317 -7.69 44.97 7.47
N ILE A 318 -6.69 44.19 7.02
CA ILE A 318 -6.64 42.75 7.28
C ILE A 318 -6.35 42.54 8.76
N GLY A 319 -7.09 41.60 9.37
CA GLY A 319 -6.98 41.31 10.78
C GLY A 319 -5.59 40.79 11.16
N MET A 320 -5.06 41.32 12.22
CA MET A 320 -3.78 40.89 12.80
C MET A 320 -4.01 40.27 14.18
N PRO A 321 -3.26 39.24 14.57
CA PRO A 321 -3.33 38.71 15.93
C PRO A 321 -3.07 39.81 16.96
N GLN A 322 -4.02 40.06 17.85
CA GLN A 322 -3.90 41.07 18.91
C GLN A 322 -3.63 40.35 20.24
N GLN A 323 -2.62 40.81 20.96
CA GLN A 323 -2.31 40.38 22.31
C GLN A 323 -2.41 41.57 23.24
N GLY A 324 -3.37 41.52 24.17
CA GLY A 324 -3.44 42.47 25.25
C GLY A 324 -2.43 42.11 26.35
N ILE A 325 -1.40 42.92 26.54
CA ILE A 325 -0.46 42.78 27.68
C ILE A 325 -1.02 43.58 28.82
N ARG A 326 -1.53 42.96 29.91
CA ARG A 326 -1.85 43.61 31.15
C ARG A 326 -0.58 43.61 32.02
N ALA A 327 0.12 44.73 32.08
CA ALA A 327 1.20 44.92 33.03
C ALA A 327 0.60 45.21 34.42
N GLU A 328 0.57 44.24 35.30
CA GLU A 328 0.35 44.50 36.74
C GLU A 328 1.68 44.97 37.31
N VAL A 329 1.72 46.25 37.68
CA VAL A 329 2.82 46.78 38.49
C VAL A 329 2.64 46.19 39.88
N TRP A 330 3.44 45.19 40.21
CA TRP A 330 3.51 44.68 41.56
C TRP A 330 4.12 45.81 42.45
N THR A 331 3.29 46.52 43.20
CA THR A 331 3.74 47.38 44.28
C THR A 331 3.91 46.50 45.50
N PRO A 332 5.12 46.37 46.08
CA PRO A 332 5.27 45.66 47.33
C PRO A 332 4.40 46.43 48.39
N ASP A 333 3.44 45.70 48.97
CA ASP A 333 2.62 46.20 50.04
C ASP A 333 3.56 46.51 51.19
N ALA A 334 3.65 47.85 51.56
CA ALA A 334 4.54 48.32 52.57
C ALA A 334 4.05 47.97 53.98
N ALA A 335 3.18 47.03 54.16
CA ALA A 335 2.58 46.64 55.43
C ALA A 335 2.25 45.15 55.55
N HIS A 336 3.23 44.30 55.30
CA HIS A 336 3.16 42.97 55.90
C HIS A 336 4.20 42.91 57.00
N GLU A 337 3.84 43.46 58.18
CA GLU A 337 4.50 43.10 59.44
C GLU A 337 4.37 41.59 59.59
N PRO A 338 5.47 40.88 59.85
CA PRO A 338 5.37 39.46 60.10
C PRO A 338 4.61 39.21 61.37
N GLU A 339 3.40 38.64 61.30
CA GLU A 339 2.73 38.13 62.51
C GLU A 339 3.71 37.16 63.18
N VAL A 340 4.17 37.64 64.37
CA VAL A 340 4.95 36.82 65.30
C VAL A 340 4.02 35.74 65.80
N GLY A 341 4.16 34.55 65.23
CA GLY A 341 3.42 33.34 65.60
C GLY A 341 3.65 33.03 67.12
N PRO A 342 2.68 32.39 67.77
CA PRO A 342 2.68 32.18 69.22
C PRO A 342 3.92 31.35 69.63
N THR A 343 4.63 31.93 70.66
CA THR A 343 5.78 31.31 71.29
C THR A 343 5.37 30.01 71.97
N PHE A 344 5.84 28.85 71.43
CA PHE A 344 5.68 27.58 72.14
C PHE A 344 6.51 27.58 73.42
N GLN A 345 5.83 27.74 74.58
CA GLN A 345 6.39 27.48 75.90
C GLN A 345 6.68 25.93 75.97
N ARG A 346 7.94 25.60 76.14
CA ARG A 346 8.36 24.23 76.50
C ARG A 346 7.86 23.97 77.94
N ALA A 347 6.92 23.06 78.07
CA ALA A 347 6.57 22.45 79.33
C ALA A 347 7.76 21.60 79.83
N SER A 348 8.35 21.98 80.97
CA SER A 348 9.33 21.20 81.71
C SER A 348 8.62 20.05 82.39
N THR A 349 8.96 18.86 82.04
CA THR A 349 8.57 17.57 82.73
C THR A 349 9.34 17.45 84.03
N ARG A 350 8.62 17.22 85.12
CA ARG A 350 9.07 16.38 86.20
C ARG A 350 8.54 14.99 86.08
#